data_a3517f0c1e1c4ff09f0ee4658132fd2f
#
_entry.id   a3517f0c1e1c4ff09f0ee4658132fd2f
#
_cell.length_a   1.000
_cell.length_b   1.000
_cell.length_c   1.000
_cell.angle_alpha   90.00
_cell.angle_beta   90.00
_cell.angle_gamma   90.00
#
_symmetry.space_group_name_H-M   'P 1'
#
loop_
_entity.id
_entity.type
_entity.pdbx_description
1 polymer ?
#
loop_
_entity_poly.entity_id
_entity_poly.type
_entity_poly.pdbx_seq_one_letter_code
_entity_poly.pdbx_strand_id
1 'polypeptide(L)'
;MVFSLLKNEVFLISLIIFFIRIAHICVTVSKEYVKDDYDGGDTVRLYTLDGKCNISGERIKSARAKAKLTQDQLAARLQVAGLQMGQMAISRIESGKRLVPDFELPIIAEALNVSIDWLLGIEKE
;
A
#
# COMPACT_ATOMS: atom_id res chain seq x y z
N MET A 1 8.60 -58.50 -7.43
CA MET A 1 9.17 -57.62 -6.42
C MET A 1 9.84 -56.37 -7.00
N VAL A 2 10.51 -56.46 -8.15
CA VAL A 2 11.20 -55.32 -8.78
C VAL A 2 10.24 -54.26 -9.35
N PHE A 3 9.06 -54.67 -9.84
CA PHE A 3 8.04 -53.74 -10.35
C PHE A 3 7.34 -52.86 -9.27
N SER A 4 7.30 -53.31 -8.03
CA SER A 4 6.70 -52.55 -6.91
C SER A 4 7.66 -51.43 -6.44
N LEU A 5 8.96 -51.64 -6.49
CA LEU A 5 9.98 -50.65 -6.16
C LEU A 5 10.09 -49.56 -7.23
N LEU A 6 9.98 -49.91 -8.50
CA LEU A 6 10.00 -48.96 -9.62
C LEU A 6 8.77 -48.07 -9.67
N LYS A 7 7.60 -48.56 -9.26
CA LYS A 7 6.38 -47.73 -9.12
C LYS A 7 6.50 -46.69 -8.02
N ASN A 8 7.15 -47.00 -6.92
CA ASN A 8 7.37 -46.04 -5.82
C ASN A 8 8.39 -44.96 -6.20
N GLU A 9 9.44 -45.33 -6.93
CA GLU A 9 10.46 -44.40 -7.41
C GLU A 9 9.87 -43.39 -8.42
N VAL A 10 9.08 -43.87 -9.38
CA VAL A 10 8.42 -43.00 -10.38
C VAL A 10 7.40 -42.08 -9.71
N PHE A 11 6.66 -42.56 -8.69
CA PHE A 11 5.71 -41.75 -7.95
C PHE A 11 6.40 -40.66 -7.11
N LEU A 12 7.50 -41.00 -6.45
CA LEU A 12 8.32 -40.04 -5.70
C LEU A 12 8.94 -38.96 -6.63
N ILE A 13 9.46 -39.35 -7.78
CA ILE A 13 10.03 -38.41 -8.77
C ILE A 13 8.93 -37.51 -9.33
N SER A 14 7.73 -38.04 -9.62
CA SER A 14 6.59 -37.25 -10.06
C SER A 14 6.14 -36.25 -8.99
N LEU A 15 6.12 -36.66 -7.71
CA LEU A 15 5.80 -35.79 -6.59
C LEU A 15 6.83 -34.67 -6.41
N ILE A 16 8.11 -34.99 -6.51
CA ILE A 16 9.22 -34.03 -6.44
C ILE A 16 9.14 -33.01 -7.58
N ILE A 17 8.89 -33.47 -8.81
CA ILE A 17 8.71 -32.58 -9.98
C ILE A 17 7.48 -31.69 -9.79
N PHE A 18 6.40 -32.22 -9.22
CA PHE A 18 5.17 -31.45 -8.90
C PHE A 18 5.46 -30.38 -7.84
N PHE A 19 6.19 -30.71 -6.76
CA PHE A 19 6.61 -29.72 -5.75
C PHE A 19 7.58 -28.68 -6.30
N ILE A 20 8.52 -29.07 -7.16
CA ILE A 20 9.45 -28.14 -7.82
C ILE A 20 8.68 -27.20 -8.75
N ARG A 21 7.65 -27.68 -9.46
CA ARG A 21 6.80 -26.84 -10.31
C ARG A 21 5.95 -25.87 -9.49
N ILE A 22 5.39 -26.31 -8.35
CA ILE A 22 4.65 -25.42 -7.45
C ILE A 22 5.57 -24.38 -6.84
N ALA A 23 6.76 -24.76 -6.40
CA ALA A 23 7.75 -23.83 -5.88
C ALA A 23 8.23 -22.85 -6.98
N HIS A 24 8.36 -23.31 -8.23
CA HIS A 24 8.71 -22.44 -9.35
C HIS A 24 7.59 -21.48 -9.74
N ILE A 25 6.33 -21.93 -9.67
CA ILE A 25 5.14 -21.08 -9.89
C ILE A 25 5.03 -20.07 -8.73
N CYS A 26 5.26 -20.50 -7.48
CA CYS A 26 5.23 -19.61 -6.32
C CYS A 26 6.34 -18.54 -6.38
N VAL A 27 7.54 -18.91 -6.83
CA VAL A 27 8.65 -17.97 -7.03
C VAL A 27 8.44 -17.06 -8.23
N THR A 28 7.84 -17.53 -9.32
CA THR A 28 7.49 -16.68 -10.48
C THR A 28 6.35 -15.74 -10.18
N VAL A 29 5.31 -16.19 -9.49
CA VAL A 29 4.21 -15.32 -9.05
C VAL A 29 4.70 -14.29 -8.03
N SER A 30 5.59 -14.68 -7.13
CA SER A 30 6.22 -13.72 -6.20
C SER A 30 7.13 -12.72 -6.93
N LYS A 31 7.81 -13.13 -8.01
CA LYS A 31 8.66 -12.23 -8.82
C LYS A 31 7.85 -11.29 -9.71
N GLU A 32 6.69 -11.70 -10.19
CA GLU A 32 5.79 -10.81 -10.94
C GLU A 32 5.01 -9.87 -10.03
N TYR A 33 4.73 -10.29 -8.80
CA TYR A 33 4.04 -9.46 -7.81
C TYR A 33 4.98 -8.50 -7.06
N VAL A 34 6.27 -8.78 -7.04
CA VAL A 34 7.34 -7.92 -6.50
C VAL A 34 8.28 -7.54 -7.65
N LYS A 35 7.73 -7.01 -8.73
CA LYS A 35 8.46 -6.07 -9.53
C LYS A 35 8.28 -4.70 -8.86
N ASP A 36 8.81 -4.62 -7.65
CA ASP A 36 9.20 -3.35 -7.08
C ASP A 36 10.29 -2.79 -8.00
N ASP A 37 9.89 -2.03 -8.98
CA ASP A 37 10.75 -1.02 -9.55
C ASP A 37 10.99 0.02 -8.45
N TYR A 38 11.72 -0.41 -7.43
CA TYR A 38 12.40 0.45 -6.48
C TYR A 38 13.57 1.10 -7.22
N ASP A 39 13.25 1.89 -8.23
CA ASP A 39 14.16 2.90 -8.72
C ASP A 39 14.05 4.08 -7.78
N GLY A 40 15.15 4.38 -7.09
CA GLY A 40 15.22 5.29 -5.96
C GLY A 40 14.52 6.63 -6.17
N GLY A 41 13.24 6.70 -5.82
CA GLY A 41 12.48 7.94 -5.73
C GLY A 41 11.16 8.00 -6.48
N ASP A 42 10.80 7.08 -7.35
CA ASP A 42 9.51 7.09 -8.03
C ASP A 42 8.58 6.02 -7.46
N THR A 43 7.56 6.51 -6.81
CA THR A 43 6.36 5.82 -6.34
C THR A 43 5.87 4.77 -7.31
N VAL A 44 5.65 3.59 -6.78
CA VAL A 44 4.95 2.46 -7.39
C VAL A 44 3.78 2.96 -8.24
N ARG A 45 3.98 3.05 -9.55
CA ARG A 45 2.98 3.49 -10.54
C ARG A 45 1.81 2.52 -10.71
N LEU A 46 1.83 1.39 -10.01
CA LEU A 46 0.84 0.31 -10.15
C LEU A 46 -0.54 0.62 -9.58
N TYR A 47 -0.66 1.67 -8.74
CA TYR A 47 -1.92 2.01 -8.06
C TYR A 47 -2.24 3.50 -8.20
N THR A 48 -2.19 4.03 -9.41
CA THR A 48 -2.59 5.41 -9.67
C THR A 48 -3.94 5.45 -10.37
N LEU A 49 -4.84 6.26 -9.84
CA LEU A 49 -6.08 6.64 -10.51
C LEU A 49 -5.88 8.08 -11.03
N ASP A 50 -5.97 8.25 -12.34
CA ASP A 50 -5.74 9.54 -13.01
C ASP A 50 -4.40 10.21 -12.63
N GLY A 51 -3.34 9.40 -12.49
CA GLY A 51 -2.00 9.84 -12.12
C GLY A 51 -1.80 10.19 -10.64
N LYS A 52 -2.80 9.92 -9.79
CA LYS A 52 -2.73 10.13 -8.34
C LYS A 52 -2.67 8.80 -7.60
N CYS A 53 -1.83 8.71 -6.56
CA CYS A 53 -1.70 7.54 -5.70
C CYS A 53 -2.78 7.47 -4.61
N ASN A 54 -3.56 8.52 -4.41
CA ASN A 54 -4.63 8.58 -3.43
C ASN A 54 -5.76 9.49 -3.89
N ILE A 55 -6.96 9.27 -3.38
CA ILE A 55 -8.16 10.09 -3.66
C ILE A 55 -8.42 11.12 -2.54
N SER A 56 -7.83 10.93 -1.37
CA SER A 56 -8.07 11.73 -0.17
C SER A 56 -7.21 12.99 -0.07
N GLY A 57 -6.12 13.09 -0.84
CA GLY A 57 -5.10 14.13 -0.68
C GLY A 57 -5.63 15.56 -0.80
N GLU A 58 -6.48 15.83 -1.79
CA GLU A 58 -7.08 17.16 -1.98
C GLU A 58 -8.02 17.53 -0.82
N ARG A 59 -8.75 16.55 -0.30
CA ARG A 59 -9.66 16.74 0.85
C ARG A 59 -8.89 16.94 2.15
N ILE A 60 -7.79 16.20 2.34
CA ILE A 60 -6.86 16.41 3.47
C ILE A 60 -6.30 17.84 3.42
N LYS A 61 -5.86 18.30 2.25
CA LYS A 61 -5.39 19.69 2.06
C LYS A 61 -6.48 20.71 2.39
N SER A 62 -7.71 20.50 1.92
CA SER A 62 -8.85 21.37 2.21
C SER A 62 -9.18 21.41 3.69
N ALA A 63 -9.29 20.25 4.37
CA ALA A 63 -9.54 20.17 5.79
C ALA A 63 -8.44 20.84 6.63
N ARG A 64 -7.17 20.62 6.27
CA ARG A 64 -6.03 21.28 6.91
C ARG A 64 -6.13 22.81 6.78
N ALA A 65 -6.44 23.32 5.59
CA ALA A 65 -6.59 24.75 5.34
C ALA A 65 -7.77 25.34 6.12
N LYS A 66 -8.93 24.64 6.18
CA LYS A 66 -10.08 25.01 7.00
C LYS A 66 -9.71 25.08 8.48
N ALA A 67 -8.89 24.15 8.96
CA ALA A 67 -8.36 24.15 10.33
C ALA A 67 -7.23 25.17 10.57
N LYS A 68 -6.84 25.94 9.55
CA LYS A 68 -5.76 26.93 9.60
C LYS A 68 -4.41 26.36 10.04
N LEU A 69 -4.13 25.12 9.68
CA LEU A 69 -2.88 24.44 10.01
C LEU A 69 -1.89 24.53 8.83
N THR A 70 -0.60 24.69 9.17
CA THR A 70 0.47 24.43 8.22
C THR A 70 0.68 22.91 8.07
N GLN A 71 1.41 22.49 7.03
CA GLN A 71 1.77 21.07 6.86
C GLN A 71 2.62 20.57 8.04
N ASP A 72 3.52 21.41 8.58
CA ASP A 72 4.32 21.06 9.77
C ASP A 72 3.47 20.89 11.02
N GLN A 73 2.48 21.76 11.22
CA GLN A 73 1.57 21.67 12.36
C GLN A 73 0.68 20.41 12.27
N LEU A 74 0.24 20.05 11.06
CA LEU A 74 -0.49 18.79 10.87
C LEU A 74 0.44 17.60 11.12
N ALA A 75 1.69 17.64 10.65
CA ALA A 75 2.69 16.61 10.94
C ALA A 75 2.88 16.42 12.45
N ALA A 76 3.04 17.51 13.20
CA ALA A 76 3.19 17.46 14.65
C ALA A 76 1.96 16.84 15.34
N ARG A 77 0.73 17.17 14.91
CA ARG A 77 -0.49 16.54 15.43
C ARG A 77 -0.54 15.04 15.17
N LEU A 78 -0.17 14.62 13.95
CA LEU A 78 -0.15 13.21 13.59
C LEU A 78 0.90 12.43 14.36
N GLN A 79 2.07 13.03 14.63
CA GLN A 79 3.12 12.41 15.46
C GLN A 79 2.64 12.19 16.90
N VAL A 80 1.91 13.15 17.48
CA VAL A 80 1.29 12.99 18.81
C VAL A 80 0.23 11.89 18.81
N ALA A 81 -0.50 11.74 17.70
CA ALA A 81 -1.46 10.65 17.51
C ALA A 81 -0.81 9.29 17.20
N GLY A 82 0.52 9.19 17.21
CA GLY A 82 1.27 7.95 17.00
C GLY A 82 1.65 7.65 15.54
N LEU A 83 1.32 8.54 14.61
CA LEU A 83 1.65 8.38 13.19
C LEU A 83 2.95 9.13 12.85
N GLN A 84 4.04 8.39 12.66
CA GLN A 84 5.36 8.95 12.37
C GLN A 84 5.42 9.48 10.93
N MET A 85 4.93 10.70 10.75
CA MET A 85 4.82 11.37 9.46
C MET A 85 5.38 12.79 9.54
N GLY A 86 6.29 13.12 8.63
CA GLY A 86 6.86 14.46 8.51
C GLY A 86 6.12 15.32 7.47
N GLN A 87 6.45 16.60 7.42
CA GLN A 87 5.88 17.59 6.49
C GLN A 87 5.96 17.13 5.03
N MET A 88 7.09 16.57 4.61
CA MET A 88 7.27 16.07 3.22
C MET A 88 6.28 14.96 2.86
N ALA A 89 5.95 14.07 3.80
CA ALA A 89 4.96 13.02 3.57
C ALA A 89 3.57 13.62 3.37
N ILE A 90 3.20 14.62 4.19
CA ILE A 90 1.93 15.35 4.06
C ILE A 90 1.86 16.06 2.71
N SER A 91 2.92 16.77 2.32
CA SER A 91 2.99 17.43 1.01
C SER A 91 2.79 16.45 -0.14
N ARG A 92 3.38 15.26 -0.08
CA ARG A 92 3.20 14.20 -1.09
C ARG A 92 1.80 13.60 -1.07
N ILE A 93 1.17 13.45 0.10
CA ILE A 93 -0.23 13.03 0.20
C ILE A 93 -1.14 14.07 -0.45
N GLU A 94 -1.00 15.33 -0.10
CA GLU A 94 -1.83 16.43 -0.60
C GLU A 94 -1.68 16.65 -2.11
N SER A 95 -0.51 16.33 -2.67
CA SER A 95 -0.25 16.39 -4.11
C SER A 95 -0.60 15.10 -4.86
N GLY A 96 -1.11 14.08 -4.17
CA GLY A 96 -1.46 12.78 -4.75
C GLY A 96 -0.26 11.90 -5.11
N LYS A 97 0.95 12.24 -4.65
CA LYS A 97 2.20 11.51 -4.97
C LYS A 97 2.56 10.40 -3.98
N ARG A 98 1.77 10.21 -2.92
CA ARG A 98 1.98 9.19 -1.91
C ARG A 98 0.69 8.42 -1.67
N LEU A 99 0.78 7.10 -1.55
CA LEU A 99 -0.30 6.27 -1.06
C LEU A 99 -0.63 6.64 0.39
N VAL A 100 -1.91 6.56 0.73
CA VAL A 100 -2.40 6.68 2.10
C VAL A 100 -2.95 5.31 2.48
N PRO A 101 -2.22 4.53 3.30
CA PRO A 101 -2.71 3.27 3.82
C PRO A 101 -4.01 3.46 4.61
N ASP A 102 -4.84 2.44 4.62
CA ASP A 102 -6.14 2.44 5.30
C ASP A 102 -6.04 2.75 6.80
N PHE A 103 -4.99 2.29 7.48
CA PHE A 103 -4.74 2.57 8.89
C PHE A 103 -4.30 4.02 9.17
N GLU A 104 -3.79 4.77 8.18
CA GLU A 104 -3.45 6.19 8.31
C GLU A 104 -4.72 7.08 8.24
N LEU A 105 -5.73 6.66 7.45
CA LEU A 105 -6.93 7.45 7.20
C LEU A 105 -7.70 7.83 8.47
N PRO A 106 -7.98 6.89 9.42
CA PRO A 106 -8.70 7.23 10.65
C PRO A 106 -7.95 8.26 11.50
N ILE A 107 -6.64 8.13 11.60
CA ILE A 107 -5.78 9.02 12.40
C ILE A 107 -5.76 10.42 11.78
N ILE A 108 -5.67 10.52 10.45
CA ILE A 108 -5.72 11.79 9.74
C ILE A 108 -7.10 12.44 9.87
N ALA A 109 -8.17 11.66 9.75
CA ALA A 109 -9.55 12.13 9.90
C ALA A 109 -9.79 12.72 11.29
N GLU A 110 -9.36 12.01 12.34
CA GLU A 110 -9.45 12.48 13.73
C GLU A 110 -8.61 13.74 13.95
N ALA A 111 -7.37 13.79 13.48
CA ALA A 111 -6.51 14.97 13.62
C ALA A 111 -7.07 16.22 12.94
N LEU A 112 -7.84 16.05 11.87
CA LEU A 112 -8.50 17.12 11.12
C LEU A 112 -9.96 17.35 11.54
N ASN A 113 -10.50 16.52 12.43
CA ASN A 113 -11.89 16.55 12.89
C ASN A 113 -12.91 16.45 11.72
N VAL A 114 -12.69 15.49 10.82
CA VAL A 114 -13.56 15.18 9.68
C VAL A 114 -13.86 13.68 9.67
N SER A 115 -14.95 13.27 8.96
CA SER A 115 -15.25 11.86 8.78
C SER A 115 -14.31 11.21 7.73
N ILE A 116 -14.10 9.90 7.85
CA ILE A 116 -13.37 9.13 6.85
C ILE A 116 -14.13 9.15 5.51
N ASP A 117 -15.46 9.04 5.57
CA ASP A 117 -16.33 9.06 4.40
C ASP A 117 -16.21 10.38 3.63
N TRP A 118 -16.09 11.48 4.34
CA TRP A 118 -15.80 12.77 3.72
C TRP A 118 -14.41 12.79 3.08
N LEU A 119 -13.36 12.26 3.73
CA LEU A 119 -12.03 12.18 3.15
C LEU A 119 -12.00 11.32 1.87
N LEU A 120 -12.79 10.26 1.82
CA LEU A 120 -12.90 9.37 0.66
C LEU A 120 -13.86 9.90 -0.42
N GLY A 121 -14.60 10.98 -0.14
CA GLY A 121 -15.53 11.57 -1.09
C GLY A 121 -16.86 10.82 -1.21
N ILE A 122 -17.21 10.00 -0.24
CA ILE A 122 -18.48 9.27 -0.16
C ILE A 122 -19.58 10.20 0.35
N GLU A 123 -19.30 11.01 1.35
CA GLU A 123 -20.19 12.07 1.81
C GLU A 123 -19.99 13.34 0.97
N LYS A 124 -21.10 13.90 0.51
CA LYS A 124 -21.12 15.25 -0.08
C LYS A 124 -21.19 16.29 1.06
N GLU A 125 -20.53 17.42 0.86
CA GLU A 125 -20.64 18.59 1.74
C GLU A 125 -22.08 19.06 1.87
#